data_737a4f8eda9b07a5d6dddd42d67bac0c
#
_entry.id   737a4f8eda9b07a5d6dddd42d67bac0c
#
_cell.length_a   1.000
_cell.length_b   1.000
_cell.length_c   1.000
_cell.angle_alpha   90.00
_cell.angle_beta   90.00
_cell.angle_gamma   90.00
#
_symmetry.space_group_name_H-M   'P 1'
#
loop_
_entity.id
_entity.type
_entity.pdbx_description
1 polymer ?
#
loop_
_entity_poly.entity_id
_entity_poly.type
_entity_poly.pdbx_seq_one_letter_code
_entity_poly.pdbx_strand_id
1 'polypeptide(L)'
;MVIEIKTDKPYEVIVEDGILDCAGEKIAPLVRPGSRAMIVSETNVFPIYGERLKASLEKAGIHTAEFVFEAGEPQKQLSTVMQIYEALAENDFTRSDIIVTLGGGVAGDMGGFAAATFLRGIDFVQVPTSLLAQVDASVGGKTGVDLPFGKNLVGAFHQPRLVLADPKTLSTLPDAYFTDGMGEVIKYGCIADAALFDKLEQGQVIDHLEETICRCVLCKKHFVEEDTNDKGRRMILNFGHTFGHALEKLTGFSSLSHGLAVGIGMVMAGEVGESLGVTEKGTAARIRRVLESYGMPTESAFDFA
;
A
#
# COMPACT_ATOMS: atom_id res chain seq x y z
N MET A 1 -12.78 6.31 10.47
CA MET A 1 -13.43 4.97 10.63
C MET A 1 -12.41 3.96 11.14
N VAL A 2 -12.83 2.97 11.99
CA VAL A 2 -11.97 1.85 12.43
C VAL A 2 -12.47 0.56 11.76
N ILE A 3 -11.55 -0.17 11.11
CA ILE A 3 -11.82 -1.42 10.39
C ILE A 3 -10.93 -2.51 10.96
N GLU A 4 -11.52 -3.50 11.63
CA GLU A 4 -10.79 -4.68 12.12
C GLU A 4 -10.52 -5.65 10.98
N ILE A 5 -9.28 -6.14 10.85
CA ILE A 5 -8.86 -7.18 9.89
C ILE A 5 -8.61 -8.47 10.69
N LYS A 6 -9.40 -9.50 10.42
CA LYS A 6 -9.38 -10.79 11.13
C LYS A 6 -8.48 -11.79 10.41
N THR A 7 -7.23 -11.84 10.82
CA THR A 7 -6.24 -12.84 10.38
C THR A 7 -5.77 -13.66 11.58
N ASP A 8 -4.78 -14.51 11.42
CA ASP A 8 -4.08 -15.19 12.53
C ASP A 8 -3.50 -14.21 13.55
N LYS A 9 -3.15 -13.00 13.13
CA LYS A 9 -2.79 -11.85 13.97
C LYS A 9 -3.71 -10.69 13.62
N PRO A 10 -4.87 -10.55 14.29
CA PRO A 10 -5.83 -9.50 13.97
C PRO A 10 -5.25 -8.13 14.29
N TYR A 11 -5.65 -7.13 13.49
CA TYR A 11 -5.23 -5.74 13.64
C TYR A 11 -6.31 -4.78 13.15
N GLU A 12 -6.12 -3.51 13.43
CA GLU A 12 -7.04 -2.45 13.00
C GLU A 12 -6.41 -1.59 11.90
N VAL A 13 -7.25 -1.15 10.98
CA VAL A 13 -6.97 -0.04 10.06
C VAL A 13 -7.84 1.13 10.47
N ILE A 14 -7.21 2.23 10.87
CA ILE A 14 -7.91 3.47 11.23
C ILE A 14 -7.74 4.44 10.07
N VAL A 15 -8.85 4.84 9.47
CA VAL A 15 -8.90 5.88 8.43
C VAL A 15 -9.56 7.10 9.07
N GLU A 16 -8.79 8.18 9.21
CA GLU A 16 -9.26 9.40 9.89
C GLU A 16 -8.35 10.59 9.53
N ASP A 17 -8.96 11.69 9.18
CA ASP A 17 -8.29 12.96 8.91
C ASP A 17 -7.49 13.46 10.13
N GLY A 18 -6.19 13.66 9.98
CA GLY A 18 -5.31 14.17 11.04
C GLY A 18 -4.88 13.12 12.06
N ILE A 19 -5.13 11.82 11.83
CA ILE A 19 -4.76 10.73 12.74
C ILE A 19 -3.24 10.69 12.99
N LEU A 20 -2.43 11.20 12.07
CA LEU A 20 -0.98 11.28 12.21
C LEU A 20 -0.56 12.02 13.50
N ASP A 21 -1.26 13.10 13.86
CA ASP A 21 -0.95 13.89 15.06
C ASP A 21 -1.31 13.16 16.37
N CYS A 22 -2.15 12.14 16.28
CA CYS A 22 -2.56 11.26 17.40
C CYS A 22 -1.94 9.86 17.32
N ALA A 23 -1.00 9.61 16.39
CA ALA A 23 -0.42 8.30 16.15
C ALA A 23 0.18 7.68 17.43
N GLY A 24 0.88 8.48 18.24
CA GLY A 24 1.45 8.02 19.50
C GLY A 24 0.41 7.49 20.47
N GLU A 25 -0.75 8.14 20.59
CA GLU A 25 -1.85 7.71 21.47
C GLU A 25 -2.46 6.37 21.00
N LYS A 26 -2.45 6.12 19.68
CA LYS A 26 -2.95 4.86 19.09
C LYS A 26 -1.92 3.73 19.19
N ILE A 27 -0.64 4.05 19.14
CA ILE A 27 0.46 3.06 19.19
C ILE A 27 0.84 2.69 20.62
N ALA A 28 0.77 3.61 21.59
CA ALA A 28 1.16 3.37 22.96
C ALA A 28 0.52 2.12 23.62
N PRO A 29 -0.77 1.78 23.39
CA PRO A 29 -1.36 0.57 23.93
C PRO A 29 -0.78 -0.74 23.35
N LEU A 30 -0.08 -0.68 22.22
CA LEU A 30 0.50 -1.84 21.53
C LEU A 30 1.91 -2.19 22.03
N VAL A 31 2.55 -1.27 22.72
CA VAL A 31 3.94 -1.41 23.19
C VAL A 31 4.02 -1.36 24.72
N ARG A 32 5.13 -1.81 25.28
CA ARG A 32 5.36 -1.72 26.72
C ARG A 32 5.84 -0.31 27.09
N PRO A 33 5.59 0.17 28.33
CA PRO A 33 6.19 1.41 28.79
C PRO A 33 7.72 1.39 28.63
N GLY A 34 8.28 2.43 28.02
CA GLY A 34 9.70 2.54 27.73
C GLY A 34 10.19 1.83 26.47
N SER A 35 9.29 1.25 25.66
CA SER A 35 9.62 0.74 24.33
C SER A 35 10.05 1.87 23.39
N ARG A 36 10.80 1.48 22.36
CA ARG A 36 11.30 2.36 21.29
C ARG A 36 10.54 2.12 20.00
N ALA A 37 10.44 3.16 19.18
CA ALA A 37 9.93 3.08 17.82
C ALA A 37 11.01 3.49 16.82
N MET A 38 11.34 2.62 15.87
CA MET A 38 12.14 2.99 14.70
C MET A 38 11.21 3.52 13.62
N ILE A 39 11.29 4.80 13.30
CA ILE A 39 10.58 5.40 12.17
C ILE A 39 11.39 5.08 10.91
N VAL A 40 10.83 4.25 10.04
CA VAL A 40 11.40 3.94 8.73
C VAL A 40 10.66 4.75 7.68
N SER A 41 11.38 5.66 7.00
CA SER A 41 10.80 6.58 6.02
C SER A 41 11.77 6.84 4.88
N GLU A 42 11.38 7.71 3.95
CA GLU A 42 12.18 8.07 2.79
C GLU A 42 12.31 9.60 2.63
N THR A 43 13.28 10.04 1.81
CA THR A 43 13.72 11.43 1.71
C THR A 43 12.67 12.43 1.26
N ASN A 44 11.57 12.03 0.60
CA ASN A 44 10.49 12.95 0.22
C ASN A 44 9.42 13.07 1.32
N VAL A 45 9.16 12.01 2.09
CA VAL A 45 8.07 11.96 3.08
C VAL A 45 8.53 12.42 4.46
N PHE A 46 9.72 12.00 4.89
CA PHE A 46 10.21 12.32 6.23
C PHE A 46 10.29 13.82 6.52
N PRO A 47 10.79 14.69 5.61
CA PRO A 47 10.82 16.13 5.84
C PRO A 47 9.44 16.77 6.05
N ILE A 48 8.37 16.15 5.52
CA ILE A 48 7.01 16.67 5.61
C ILE A 48 6.30 16.19 6.88
N TYR A 49 6.46 14.91 7.21
CA TYR A 49 5.65 14.23 8.22
C TYR A 49 6.45 13.62 9.37
N GLY A 50 7.77 13.41 9.21
CA GLY A 50 8.61 12.71 10.17
C GLY A 50 8.59 13.34 11.57
N GLU A 51 8.84 14.65 11.65
CA GLU A 51 8.85 15.36 12.93
C GLU A 51 7.47 15.38 13.62
N ARG A 52 6.37 15.41 12.84
CA ARG A 52 5.01 15.34 13.40
C ARG A 52 4.74 13.97 14.02
N LEU A 53 5.10 12.90 13.32
CA LEU A 53 4.97 11.53 13.82
C LEU A 53 5.84 11.34 15.07
N LYS A 54 7.10 11.77 15.02
CA LYS A 54 8.06 11.71 16.14
C LYS A 54 7.52 12.41 17.38
N ALA A 55 7.07 13.66 17.24
CA ALA A 55 6.50 14.43 18.34
C ALA A 55 5.25 13.74 18.95
N SER A 56 4.40 13.12 18.12
CA SER A 56 3.24 12.37 18.58
C SER A 56 3.64 11.12 19.39
N LEU A 57 4.65 10.36 18.93
CA LEU A 57 5.17 9.18 19.62
C LEU A 57 5.84 9.56 20.96
N GLU A 58 6.70 10.57 20.95
CA GLU A 58 7.42 11.02 22.17
C GLU A 58 6.45 11.59 23.23
N LYS A 59 5.42 12.33 22.81
CA LYS A 59 4.36 12.79 23.71
C LYS A 59 3.62 11.63 24.39
N ALA A 60 3.52 10.49 23.71
CA ALA A 60 2.92 9.26 24.25
C ALA A 60 3.92 8.40 25.06
N GLY A 61 5.15 8.87 25.30
CA GLY A 61 6.17 8.18 26.09
C GLY A 61 6.93 7.08 25.33
N ILE A 62 6.88 7.10 23.99
CA ILE A 62 7.61 6.16 23.13
C ILE A 62 8.88 6.87 22.65
N HIS A 63 10.07 6.33 22.98
CA HIS A 63 11.33 6.85 22.48
C HIS A 63 11.49 6.55 20.99
N THR A 64 11.97 7.52 20.22
CA THR A 64 12.08 7.36 18.76
C THR A 64 13.54 7.30 18.30
N ALA A 65 13.78 6.48 17.29
CA ALA A 65 14.93 6.55 16.39
C ALA A 65 14.40 6.61 14.96
N GLU A 66 15.24 7.02 14.01
CA GLU A 66 14.82 7.20 12.62
C GLU A 66 15.82 6.56 11.65
N PHE A 67 15.29 5.98 10.60
CA PHE A 67 16.04 5.51 9.45
C PHE A 67 15.36 6.06 8.19
N VAL A 68 16.06 6.94 7.47
CA VAL A 68 15.54 7.59 6.26
C VAL A 68 16.41 7.17 5.07
N PHE A 69 15.78 6.48 4.10
CA PHE A 69 16.44 6.04 2.87
C PHE A 69 16.09 6.96 1.70
N GLU A 70 16.84 6.86 0.61
CA GLU A 70 16.58 7.61 -0.62
C GLU A 70 15.26 7.17 -1.24
N ALA A 71 14.42 8.13 -1.67
CA ALA A 71 13.10 7.83 -2.22
C ALA A 71 13.16 7.03 -3.53
N GLY A 72 12.20 6.16 -3.73
CA GLY A 72 11.93 5.48 -4.99
C GLY A 72 12.09 3.95 -4.95
N GLU A 73 11.43 3.30 -5.91
CA GLU A 73 11.41 1.84 -6.07
C GLU A 73 12.81 1.20 -6.18
N PRO A 74 13.84 1.83 -6.78
CA PRO A 74 15.20 1.26 -6.81
C PRO A 74 15.80 0.97 -5.43
N GLN A 75 15.28 1.59 -4.37
CA GLN A 75 15.71 1.34 -2.99
C GLN A 75 15.04 0.12 -2.34
N LYS A 76 14.01 -0.44 -2.98
CA LYS A 76 13.28 -1.61 -2.47
C LYS A 76 14.10 -2.90 -2.63
N GLN A 77 15.20 -3.00 -1.90
CA GLN A 77 16.20 -4.06 -2.05
C GLN A 77 16.81 -4.52 -0.71
N LEU A 78 17.43 -5.70 -0.72
CA LEU A 78 18.02 -6.30 0.49
C LEU A 78 19.11 -5.44 1.12
N SER A 79 19.90 -4.70 0.34
CA SER A 79 20.93 -3.81 0.88
C SER A 79 20.36 -2.68 1.72
N THR A 80 19.20 -2.12 1.35
CA THR A 80 18.51 -1.11 2.15
C THR A 80 17.92 -1.73 3.43
N VAL A 81 17.39 -2.95 3.34
CA VAL A 81 16.91 -3.68 4.53
C VAL A 81 18.07 -4.01 5.48
N MET A 82 19.26 -4.31 4.96
CA MET A 82 20.46 -4.50 5.80
C MET A 82 20.79 -3.22 6.59
N GLN A 83 20.70 -2.05 5.97
CA GLN A 83 20.90 -0.76 6.66
C GLN A 83 19.83 -0.52 7.74
N ILE A 84 18.59 -0.97 7.53
CA ILE A 84 17.55 -0.92 8.59
C ILE A 84 17.97 -1.81 9.77
N TYR A 85 18.51 -3.02 9.55
CA TYR A 85 18.99 -3.88 10.64
C TYR A 85 20.16 -3.26 11.40
N GLU A 86 21.10 -2.63 10.69
CA GLU A 86 22.21 -1.92 11.29
C GLU A 86 21.70 -0.79 12.20
N ALA A 87 20.78 0.05 11.70
CA ALA A 87 20.16 1.12 12.48
C ALA A 87 19.40 0.59 13.72
N LEU A 88 18.67 -0.52 13.61
CA LEU A 88 18.00 -1.16 14.73
C LEU A 88 19.00 -1.66 15.77
N ALA A 89 20.10 -2.29 15.34
CA ALA A 89 21.12 -2.83 16.22
C ALA A 89 21.93 -1.72 16.93
N GLU A 90 22.31 -0.66 16.21
CA GLU A 90 23.04 0.49 16.74
C GLU A 90 22.23 1.28 17.80
N ASN A 91 20.91 1.23 17.70
CA ASN A 91 20.01 1.85 18.66
C ASN A 91 19.47 0.86 19.72
N ASP A 92 20.12 -0.31 19.90
CA ASP A 92 19.79 -1.33 20.91
C ASP A 92 18.32 -1.78 20.89
N PHE A 93 17.71 -1.93 19.69
CA PHE A 93 16.34 -2.41 19.57
C PHE A 93 16.21 -3.87 20.00
N THR A 94 15.12 -4.16 20.69
CA THR A 94 14.79 -5.48 21.25
C THR A 94 13.47 -6.00 20.70
N ARG A 95 13.06 -7.21 21.09
CA ARG A 95 11.77 -7.80 20.68
C ARG A 95 10.53 -7.10 21.23
N SER A 96 10.70 -6.19 22.20
CA SER A 96 9.61 -5.40 22.76
C SER A 96 9.44 -4.02 22.09
N ASP A 97 10.35 -3.69 21.19
CA ASP A 97 10.31 -2.44 20.44
C ASP A 97 9.57 -2.63 19.11
N ILE A 98 9.28 -1.54 18.41
CA ILE A 98 8.41 -1.55 17.25
C ILE A 98 9.03 -0.78 16.06
N ILE A 99 8.74 -1.22 14.83
CA ILE A 99 8.99 -0.41 13.64
C ILE A 99 7.71 0.35 13.30
N VAL A 100 7.83 1.63 12.98
CA VAL A 100 6.74 2.46 12.43
C VAL A 100 7.15 2.91 11.04
N THR A 101 6.51 2.36 10.01
CA THR A 101 6.78 2.77 8.63
C THR A 101 5.98 4.03 8.29
N LEU A 102 6.64 5.04 7.75
CA LEU A 102 6.02 6.29 7.34
C LEU A 102 6.32 6.54 5.85
N GLY A 103 5.34 6.36 4.96
CA GLY A 103 5.57 6.54 3.54
C GLY A 103 4.62 5.79 2.63
N GLY A 104 5.02 5.64 1.36
CA GLY A 104 4.32 4.82 0.37
C GLY A 104 4.56 3.31 0.56
N GLY A 105 4.17 2.51 -0.45
CA GLY A 105 4.32 1.05 -0.44
C GLY A 105 5.76 0.58 -0.22
N VAL A 106 6.75 1.29 -0.77
CA VAL A 106 8.18 0.95 -0.62
C VAL A 106 8.61 0.95 0.85
N ALA A 107 8.26 2.02 1.59
CA ALA A 107 8.59 2.12 3.02
C ALA A 107 7.83 1.04 3.84
N GLY A 108 6.55 0.81 3.52
CA GLY A 108 5.73 -0.21 4.17
C GLY A 108 6.28 -1.62 3.97
N ASP A 109 6.62 -1.96 2.74
CA ASP A 109 7.12 -3.30 2.37
C ASP A 109 8.49 -3.59 2.98
N MET A 110 9.45 -2.66 2.86
CA MET A 110 10.80 -2.84 3.42
C MET A 110 10.81 -2.84 4.95
N GLY A 111 10.12 -1.87 5.56
CA GLY A 111 10.07 -1.79 7.03
C GLY A 111 9.30 -2.97 7.64
N GLY A 112 8.22 -3.42 6.99
CA GLY A 112 7.49 -4.62 7.37
C GLY A 112 8.32 -5.90 7.19
N PHE A 113 9.12 -6.01 6.13
CA PHE A 113 10.04 -7.14 5.95
C PHE A 113 11.21 -7.11 6.95
N ALA A 114 11.74 -5.93 7.24
CA ALA A 114 12.72 -5.78 8.31
C ALA A 114 12.14 -6.22 9.66
N ALA A 115 10.90 -5.81 9.97
CA ALA A 115 10.20 -6.24 11.18
C ALA A 115 9.97 -7.75 11.23
N ALA A 116 9.61 -8.36 10.11
CA ALA A 116 9.37 -9.80 10.01
C ALA A 116 10.61 -10.65 10.33
N THR A 117 11.79 -10.11 10.08
CA THR A 117 13.04 -10.88 10.10
C THR A 117 14.01 -10.48 11.22
N PHE A 118 14.03 -9.21 11.64
CA PHE A 118 14.85 -8.76 12.77
C PHE A 118 14.46 -9.50 14.04
N LEU A 119 15.43 -10.08 14.73
CA LEU A 119 15.25 -10.92 15.94
C LEU A 119 14.22 -12.06 15.80
N ARG A 120 13.98 -12.53 14.59
CA ARG A 120 12.96 -13.53 14.17
C ARG A 120 11.52 -13.01 14.24
N GLY A 121 11.36 -11.71 14.15
CA GLY A 121 10.08 -10.99 14.13
C GLY A 121 9.88 -10.06 15.31
N ILE A 122 9.67 -8.79 15.01
CA ILE A 122 9.21 -7.75 15.93
C ILE A 122 7.91 -7.15 15.38
N ASP A 123 7.17 -6.47 16.22
CA ASP A 123 5.93 -5.80 15.81
C ASP A 123 6.21 -4.59 14.90
N PHE A 124 5.26 -4.24 14.04
CA PHE A 124 5.32 -3.02 13.25
C PHE A 124 3.94 -2.37 13.06
N VAL A 125 3.96 -1.08 12.76
CA VAL A 125 2.79 -0.25 12.44
C VAL A 125 3.04 0.42 11.09
N GLN A 126 2.00 0.58 10.28
CA GLN A 126 2.07 1.30 9.02
C GLN A 126 1.37 2.65 9.12
N VAL A 127 2.04 3.69 8.63
CA VAL A 127 1.50 5.03 8.43
C VAL A 127 1.63 5.37 6.93
N PRO A 128 0.68 4.86 6.10
CA PRO A 128 0.73 5.05 4.66
C PRO A 128 0.42 6.49 4.27
N THR A 129 1.24 7.09 3.39
CA THR A 129 1.11 8.48 2.94
C THR A 129 0.84 8.64 1.44
N SER A 130 0.80 7.55 0.67
CA SER A 130 0.34 7.55 -0.71
C SER A 130 -1.02 6.90 -0.85
N LEU A 131 -1.80 7.27 -1.88
CA LEU A 131 -3.12 6.69 -2.11
C LEU A 131 -3.04 5.18 -2.28
N LEU A 132 -2.10 4.70 -3.13
CA LEU A 132 -1.85 3.27 -3.33
C LEU A 132 -1.63 2.52 -2.00
N ALA A 133 -0.84 3.11 -1.10
CA ALA A 133 -0.56 2.47 0.18
C ALA A 133 -1.77 2.50 1.12
N GLN A 134 -2.56 3.58 1.14
CA GLN A 134 -3.75 3.71 1.98
C GLN A 134 -4.87 2.77 1.56
N VAL A 135 -5.06 2.57 0.24
CA VAL A 135 -6.15 1.73 -0.27
C VAL A 135 -5.77 0.26 -0.44
N ASP A 136 -4.48 -0.05 -0.58
CA ASP A 136 -4.02 -1.39 -0.91
C ASP A 136 -2.79 -1.84 -0.12
N ALA A 137 -1.58 -1.35 -0.40
CA ALA A 137 -0.34 -1.97 0.01
C ALA A 137 -0.19 -2.17 1.53
N SER A 138 -0.75 -1.30 2.38
CA SER A 138 -0.67 -1.40 3.84
C SER A 138 -1.53 -2.52 4.46
N VAL A 139 -2.40 -3.18 3.68
CA VAL A 139 -3.34 -4.18 4.17
C VAL A 139 -3.00 -5.58 3.67
N GLY A 140 -3.05 -6.57 4.55
CA GLY A 140 -2.90 -7.99 4.19
C GLY A 140 -1.51 -8.56 4.33
N GLY A 141 -0.58 -7.81 4.96
CA GLY A 141 0.69 -8.31 5.49
C GLY A 141 1.72 -8.78 4.48
N LYS A 142 1.55 -8.51 3.20
CA LYS A 142 2.60 -8.74 2.20
C LYS A 142 3.71 -7.74 2.43
N THR A 143 4.91 -8.20 2.73
CA THR A 143 6.10 -7.38 2.92
C THR A 143 7.25 -7.96 2.12
N GLY A 144 8.18 -7.15 1.63
CA GLY A 144 9.26 -7.70 0.83
C GLY A 144 10.07 -6.67 0.08
N VAL A 145 10.98 -7.20 -0.74
CA VAL A 145 11.90 -6.45 -1.56
C VAL A 145 12.02 -7.05 -2.94
N ASP A 146 12.56 -6.26 -3.85
CA ASP A 146 12.83 -6.64 -5.23
C ASP A 146 14.19 -7.33 -5.36
N LEU A 147 14.32 -8.13 -6.41
CA LEU A 147 15.58 -8.66 -6.87
C LEU A 147 15.82 -8.22 -8.33
N PRO A 148 17.06 -8.34 -8.84
CA PRO A 148 17.34 -8.05 -10.26
C PRO A 148 16.53 -8.89 -11.25
N PHE A 149 15.90 -9.96 -10.77
CA PHE A 149 15.09 -10.90 -11.58
C PHE A 149 13.60 -10.55 -11.60
N GLY A 150 13.13 -9.67 -10.70
CA GLY A 150 11.72 -9.27 -10.63
C GLY A 150 11.34 -8.62 -9.30
N LYS A 151 10.17 -7.98 -9.31
CA LYS A 151 9.60 -7.31 -8.14
C LYS A 151 9.08 -8.33 -7.11
N ASN A 152 9.18 -7.98 -5.82
CA ASN A 152 8.56 -8.67 -4.68
C ASN A 152 8.92 -10.17 -4.56
N LEU A 153 10.11 -10.59 -5.03
CA LEU A 153 10.52 -12.00 -5.02
C LEU A 153 11.03 -12.49 -3.67
N VAL A 154 11.42 -11.59 -2.78
CA VAL A 154 11.85 -11.93 -1.42
C VAL A 154 10.98 -11.18 -0.42
N GLY A 155 10.33 -11.91 0.49
CA GLY A 155 9.41 -11.28 1.42
C GLY A 155 8.85 -12.26 2.46
N ALA A 156 7.95 -11.74 3.27
CA ALA A 156 7.25 -12.48 4.30
C ALA A 156 5.78 -12.00 4.39
N PHE A 157 4.89 -12.91 4.80
CA PHE A 157 3.59 -12.50 5.33
C PHE A 157 3.77 -12.11 6.79
N HIS A 158 3.73 -10.81 7.08
CA HIS A 158 3.84 -10.26 8.41
C HIS A 158 2.76 -9.19 8.61
N GLN A 159 1.76 -9.50 9.44
CA GLN A 159 0.65 -8.57 9.66
C GLN A 159 1.09 -7.40 10.53
N PRO A 160 0.75 -6.14 10.18
CA PRO A 160 0.98 -5.01 11.07
C PRO A 160 0.13 -5.14 12.34
N ARG A 161 0.52 -4.46 13.42
CA ARG A 161 -0.31 -4.34 14.62
C ARG A 161 -1.40 -3.29 14.47
N LEU A 162 -1.16 -2.32 13.58
CA LEU A 162 -2.04 -1.20 13.32
C LEU A 162 -1.68 -0.56 11.98
N VAL A 163 -2.67 -0.04 11.26
CA VAL A 163 -2.48 0.84 10.11
C VAL A 163 -3.19 2.16 10.40
N LEU A 164 -2.47 3.28 10.28
CA LEU A 164 -3.01 4.64 10.48
C LEU A 164 -3.00 5.37 9.13
N ALA A 165 -4.11 5.36 8.43
CA ALA A 165 -4.30 6.04 7.16
C ALA A 165 -4.88 7.44 7.40
N ASP A 166 -4.08 8.47 7.13
CA ASP A 166 -4.49 9.87 7.22
C ASP A 166 -4.74 10.42 5.81
N PRO A 167 -6.01 10.60 5.38
CA PRO A 167 -6.31 11.12 4.05
C PRO A 167 -5.69 12.51 3.79
N LYS A 168 -5.45 13.32 4.84
CA LYS A 168 -4.80 14.63 4.71
C LYS A 168 -3.38 14.55 4.15
N THR A 169 -2.68 13.43 4.32
CA THR A 169 -1.34 13.26 3.75
C THR A 169 -1.35 13.25 2.22
N LEU A 170 -2.49 12.93 1.61
CA LEU A 170 -2.66 12.94 0.16
C LEU A 170 -2.63 14.36 -0.45
N SER A 171 -2.83 15.39 0.36
CA SER A 171 -2.75 16.79 -0.10
C SER A 171 -1.34 17.23 -0.53
N THR A 172 -0.31 16.50 -0.12
CA THR A 172 1.09 16.75 -0.52
C THR A 172 1.61 15.70 -1.50
N LEU A 173 0.77 14.71 -1.83
CA LEU A 173 1.14 13.68 -2.79
C LEU A 173 1.15 14.28 -4.22
N PRO A 174 2.25 14.14 -4.98
CA PRO A 174 2.25 14.58 -6.37
C PRO A 174 1.18 13.87 -7.21
N ASP A 175 0.56 14.60 -8.14
CA ASP A 175 -0.55 14.13 -8.96
C ASP A 175 -0.28 12.79 -9.65
N ALA A 176 0.95 12.57 -10.12
CA ALA A 176 1.34 11.32 -10.76
C ALA A 176 1.18 10.10 -9.83
N TYR A 177 1.55 10.22 -8.56
CA TYR A 177 1.37 9.14 -7.58
C TYR A 177 -0.08 9.01 -7.10
N PHE A 178 -0.83 10.11 -7.11
CA PHE A 178 -2.26 10.06 -6.84
C PHE A 178 -2.98 9.29 -7.96
N THR A 179 -2.72 9.64 -9.22
CA THR A 179 -3.25 8.96 -10.40
C THR A 179 -2.86 7.48 -10.41
N ASP A 180 -1.62 7.16 -10.04
CA ASP A 180 -1.16 5.77 -9.90
C ASP A 180 -2.02 5.00 -8.88
N GLY A 181 -2.25 5.58 -7.70
CA GLY A 181 -3.12 4.98 -6.68
C GLY A 181 -4.57 4.79 -7.12
N MET A 182 -5.08 5.63 -8.02
CA MET A 182 -6.43 5.49 -8.60
C MET A 182 -6.60 4.17 -9.37
N GLY A 183 -5.53 3.60 -9.92
CA GLY A 183 -5.59 2.28 -10.55
C GLY A 183 -6.15 1.21 -9.62
N GLU A 184 -5.70 1.19 -8.37
CA GLU A 184 -6.19 0.25 -7.36
C GLU A 184 -7.62 0.59 -6.90
N VAL A 185 -7.95 1.87 -6.75
CA VAL A 185 -9.33 2.27 -6.41
C VAL A 185 -10.31 1.78 -7.48
N ILE A 186 -9.98 1.99 -8.75
CA ILE A 186 -10.81 1.53 -9.89
C ILE A 186 -10.89 0.00 -9.92
N LYS A 187 -9.79 -0.69 -9.64
CA LYS A 187 -9.79 -2.16 -9.52
C LYS A 187 -10.80 -2.65 -8.49
N TYR A 188 -10.85 -2.06 -7.30
CA TYR A 188 -11.83 -2.44 -6.27
C TYR A 188 -13.27 -2.20 -6.73
N GLY A 189 -13.53 -1.10 -7.42
CA GLY A 189 -14.83 -0.86 -8.08
C GLY A 189 -15.20 -1.97 -9.06
N CYS A 190 -14.24 -2.42 -9.85
CA CYS A 190 -14.46 -3.49 -10.85
C CYS A 190 -14.75 -4.86 -10.22
N ILE A 191 -14.03 -5.23 -9.15
CA ILE A 191 -14.05 -6.63 -8.65
C ILE A 191 -14.98 -6.85 -7.45
N ALA A 192 -15.32 -5.81 -6.68
CA ALA A 192 -15.97 -6.03 -5.39
C ALA A 192 -17.02 -4.98 -4.99
N ASP A 193 -17.01 -3.78 -5.57
CA ASP A 193 -17.88 -2.69 -5.12
C ASP A 193 -18.47 -1.91 -6.30
N ALA A 194 -19.59 -2.38 -6.83
CA ALA A 194 -20.30 -1.72 -7.95
C ALA A 194 -20.71 -0.27 -7.60
N ALA A 195 -21.08 0.01 -6.35
CA ALA A 195 -21.44 1.36 -5.93
C ALA A 195 -20.23 2.30 -5.90
N LEU A 196 -19.02 1.79 -5.59
CA LEU A 196 -17.79 2.54 -5.76
C LEU A 196 -17.52 2.81 -7.24
N PHE A 197 -17.76 1.82 -8.11
CA PHE A 197 -17.58 2.01 -9.55
C PHE A 197 -18.54 3.07 -10.11
N ASP A 198 -19.80 3.09 -9.69
CA ASP A 198 -20.77 4.11 -10.07
C ASP A 198 -20.34 5.52 -9.62
N LYS A 199 -19.77 5.65 -8.41
CA LYS A 199 -19.19 6.91 -7.92
C LYS A 199 -17.97 7.35 -8.73
N LEU A 200 -17.13 6.39 -9.16
CA LEU A 200 -15.98 6.65 -10.03
C LEU A 200 -16.44 7.22 -11.37
N GLU A 201 -17.46 6.66 -11.99
CA GLU A 201 -18.04 7.16 -13.26
C GLU A 201 -18.60 8.59 -13.12
N GLN A 202 -19.05 8.97 -11.93
CA GLN A 202 -19.61 10.29 -11.62
C GLN A 202 -18.54 11.30 -11.16
N GLY A 203 -17.27 10.89 -11.03
CA GLY A 203 -16.17 11.76 -10.55
C GLY A 203 -16.26 12.12 -9.06
N GLN A 204 -17.05 11.38 -8.25
CA GLN A 204 -17.36 11.77 -6.86
C GLN A 204 -16.34 11.28 -5.81
N VAL A 205 -15.35 10.46 -6.19
CA VAL A 205 -14.46 9.81 -5.22
C VAL A 205 -13.38 10.72 -4.66
N ILE A 206 -12.96 11.75 -5.41
CA ILE A 206 -11.86 12.65 -5.00
C ILE A 206 -12.32 13.55 -3.85
N ASP A 207 -13.54 14.04 -3.87
CA ASP A 207 -14.11 14.89 -2.82
C ASP A 207 -14.46 14.12 -1.53
N HIS A 208 -14.41 12.79 -1.58
CA HIS A 208 -14.79 11.88 -0.49
C HIS A 208 -13.70 10.84 -0.22
N LEU A 209 -12.44 11.26 -0.09
CA LEU A 209 -11.27 10.36 0.03
C LEU A 209 -11.35 9.42 1.23
N GLU A 210 -11.78 9.90 2.40
CA GLU A 210 -11.92 9.04 3.59
C GLU A 210 -12.90 7.87 3.31
N GLU A 211 -14.07 8.16 2.72
CA GLU A 211 -15.04 7.13 2.33
C GLU A 211 -14.45 6.18 1.29
N THR A 212 -13.78 6.72 0.28
CA THR A 212 -13.17 5.94 -0.81
C THR A 212 -12.12 4.98 -0.28
N ILE A 213 -11.22 5.44 0.58
CA ILE A 213 -10.20 4.62 1.22
C ILE A 213 -10.86 3.52 2.07
N CYS A 214 -11.84 3.88 2.88
CA CYS A 214 -12.58 2.91 3.70
C CYS A 214 -13.23 1.81 2.86
N ARG A 215 -13.86 2.15 1.72
CA ARG A 215 -14.48 1.18 0.82
C ARG A 215 -13.44 0.24 0.23
N CYS A 216 -12.30 0.74 -0.24
CA CYS A 216 -11.20 -0.09 -0.76
C CYS A 216 -10.65 -1.03 0.32
N VAL A 217 -10.41 -0.52 1.53
CA VAL A 217 -9.94 -1.34 2.67
C VAL A 217 -10.95 -2.43 3.03
N LEU A 218 -12.26 -2.13 3.03
CA LEU A 218 -13.32 -3.11 3.28
C LEU A 218 -13.37 -4.20 2.19
N CYS A 219 -13.19 -3.82 0.91
CA CYS A 219 -13.07 -4.79 -0.18
C CYS A 219 -11.84 -5.69 0.03
N LYS A 220 -10.68 -5.11 0.31
CA LYS A 220 -9.45 -5.89 0.54
C LYS A 220 -9.55 -6.81 1.75
N LYS A 221 -10.12 -6.29 2.86
CA LYS A 221 -10.40 -7.06 4.07
C LYS A 221 -11.11 -8.37 3.75
N HIS A 222 -12.19 -8.32 2.97
CA HIS A 222 -12.97 -9.49 2.59
C HIS A 222 -12.10 -10.62 2.03
N PHE A 223 -11.22 -10.30 1.05
CA PHE A 223 -10.35 -11.29 0.42
C PHE A 223 -9.18 -11.72 1.33
N VAL A 224 -8.64 -10.81 2.13
CA VAL A 224 -7.55 -11.11 3.06
C VAL A 224 -8.00 -12.04 4.19
N GLU A 225 -9.20 -11.84 4.73
CA GLU A 225 -9.76 -12.69 5.79
C GLU A 225 -10.10 -14.10 5.27
N GLU A 226 -10.54 -14.23 4.01
CA GLU A 226 -10.81 -15.54 3.41
C GLU A 226 -9.53 -16.30 3.03
N ASP A 227 -8.47 -15.58 2.65
CA ASP A 227 -7.23 -16.17 2.14
C ASP A 227 -6.02 -15.31 2.52
N THR A 228 -5.60 -15.40 3.77
CA THR A 228 -4.50 -14.60 4.33
C THR A 228 -3.17 -14.80 3.57
N ASN A 229 -2.92 -16.00 3.05
CA ASN A 229 -1.65 -16.39 2.43
C ASN A 229 -1.66 -16.35 0.89
N ASP A 230 -2.70 -15.81 0.28
CA ASP A 230 -2.83 -15.61 -1.18
C ASP A 230 -2.63 -16.92 -1.99
N LYS A 231 -3.32 -17.99 -1.56
CA LYS A 231 -3.23 -19.31 -2.21
C LYS A 231 -4.49 -19.70 -2.98
N GLY A 232 -5.50 -18.84 -3.00
CA GLY A 232 -6.80 -19.15 -3.58
C GLY A 232 -7.59 -17.90 -3.97
N ARG A 233 -8.66 -17.61 -3.25
CA ARG A 233 -9.64 -16.58 -3.66
C ARG A 233 -9.07 -15.14 -3.65
N ARG A 234 -8.05 -14.86 -2.87
CA ARG A 234 -7.37 -13.56 -2.85
C ARG A 234 -6.74 -13.21 -4.21
N MET A 235 -6.47 -14.20 -5.07
CA MET A 235 -5.96 -13.95 -6.43
C MET A 235 -6.87 -13.06 -7.30
N ILE A 236 -8.15 -12.87 -6.95
CA ILE A 236 -9.04 -11.94 -7.64
C ILE A 236 -8.51 -10.48 -7.57
N LEU A 237 -7.74 -10.16 -6.53
CA LEU A 237 -7.06 -8.86 -6.39
C LEU A 237 -6.03 -8.61 -7.50
N ASN A 238 -5.65 -9.64 -8.25
CA ASN A 238 -4.75 -9.53 -9.40
C ASN A 238 -5.49 -9.22 -10.72
N PHE A 239 -6.75 -8.79 -10.67
CA PHE A 239 -7.45 -8.31 -11.87
C PHE A 239 -6.65 -7.17 -12.51
N GLY A 240 -6.35 -7.27 -13.80
CA GLY A 240 -5.46 -6.37 -14.53
C GLY A 240 -3.96 -6.63 -14.35
N HIS A 241 -3.53 -7.26 -13.27
CA HIS A 241 -2.10 -7.42 -12.93
C HIS A 241 -1.34 -8.35 -13.88
N THR A 242 -1.98 -9.37 -14.45
CA THR A 242 -1.30 -10.30 -15.37
C THR A 242 -0.73 -9.55 -16.58
N PHE A 243 -1.53 -8.70 -17.21
CA PHE A 243 -1.10 -7.84 -18.30
C PHE A 243 -0.26 -6.67 -17.78
N GLY A 244 -0.64 -6.07 -16.65
CA GLY A 244 0.07 -4.96 -16.03
C GLY A 244 1.54 -5.31 -15.73
N HIS A 245 1.81 -6.43 -15.07
CA HIS A 245 3.19 -6.87 -14.78
C HIS A 245 3.99 -7.17 -16.06
N ALA A 246 3.34 -7.68 -17.11
CA ALA A 246 4.00 -7.87 -18.40
C ALA A 246 4.42 -6.52 -19.00
N LEU A 247 3.55 -5.51 -18.93
CA LEU A 247 3.82 -4.14 -19.38
C LEU A 247 4.94 -3.49 -18.56
N GLU A 248 4.90 -3.59 -17.23
CA GLU A 248 5.97 -3.10 -16.36
C GLU A 248 7.33 -3.71 -16.75
N LYS A 249 7.36 -5.01 -17.00
CA LYS A 249 8.59 -5.71 -17.41
C LYS A 249 9.10 -5.26 -18.79
N LEU A 250 8.21 -5.10 -19.76
CA LEU A 250 8.55 -4.62 -21.10
C LEU A 250 9.09 -3.18 -21.10
N THR A 251 8.60 -2.34 -20.18
CA THR A 251 9.06 -0.95 -20.00
C THR A 251 10.27 -0.83 -19.08
N GLY A 252 10.86 -1.95 -18.63
CA GLY A 252 12.01 -1.96 -17.73
C GLY A 252 11.69 -1.32 -16.37
N PHE A 253 10.42 -1.33 -15.95
CA PHE A 253 9.91 -0.76 -14.69
C PHE A 253 10.15 0.76 -14.54
N SER A 254 10.44 1.48 -15.62
CA SER A 254 10.87 2.88 -15.55
C SER A 254 9.89 3.89 -16.16
N SER A 255 9.12 3.50 -17.17
CA SER A 255 8.26 4.43 -17.93
C SER A 255 6.76 4.28 -17.67
N LEU A 256 6.35 3.21 -17.01
CA LEU A 256 4.95 2.95 -16.66
C LEU A 256 4.88 2.55 -15.18
N SER A 257 4.17 3.33 -14.39
CA SER A 257 3.97 3.05 -12.97
C SER A 257 2.97 1.88 -12.78
N HIS A 258 2.95 1.32 -11.57
CA HIS A 258 2.17 0.12 -11.25
C HIS A 258 0.68 0.27 -11.54
N GLY A 259 0.05 1.31 -10.99
CA GLY A 259 -1.39 1.52 -11.16
C GLY A 259 -1.78 1.84 -12.59
N LEU A 260 -0.92 2.57 -13.33
CA LEU A 260 -1.14 2.82 -14.77
C LEU A 260 -1.08 1.51 -15.57
N ALA A 261 -0.09 0.65 -15.27
CA ALA A 261 0.03 -0.66 -15.91
C ALA A 261 -1.18 -1.57 -15.61
N VAL A 262 -1.61 -1.59 -14.35
CA VAL A 262 -2.81 -2.34 -13.93
C VAL A 262 -4.07 -1.79 -14.61
N GLY A 263 -4.18 -0.46 -14.77
CA GLY A 263 -5.28 0.17 -15.50
C GLY A 263 -5.42 -0.34 -16.93
N ILE A 264 -4.33 -0.30 -17.70
CA ILE A 264 -4.30 -0.88 -19.06
C ILE A 264 -4.65 -2.38 -19.01
N GLY A 265 -4.07 -3.10 -18.06
CA GLY A 265 -4.31 -4.53 -17.88
C GLY A 265 -5.77 -4.87 -17.55
N MET A 266 -6.49 -4.02 -16.85
CA MET A 266 -7.93 -4.20 -16.58
C MET A 266 -8.76 -4.10 -17.88
N VAL A 267 -8.45 -3.14 -18.75
CA VAL A 267 -9.11 -3.02 -20.06
C VAL A 267 -8.85 -4.26 -20.89
N MET A 268 -7.60 -4.70 -21.01
CA MET A 268 -7.23 -5.91 -21.77
C MET A 268 -7.92 -7.16 -21.23
N ALA A 269 -7.95 -7.33 -19.89
CA ALA A 269 -8.64 -8.46 -19.26
C ALA A 269 -10.16 -8.42 -19.53
N GLY A 270 -10.76 -7.24 -19.53
CA GLY A 270 -12.17 -7.03 -19.91
C GLY A 270 -12.46 -7.43 -21.34
N GLU A 271 -11.64 -6.98 -22.29
CA GLU A 271 -11.78 -7.31 -23.72
C GLU A 271 -11.63 -8.82 -23.99
N VAL A 272 -10.65 -9.46 -23.35
CA VAL A 272 -10.48 -10.92 -23.41
C VAL A 272 -11.70 -11.63 -22.83
N GLY A 273 -12.19 -11.20 -21.67
CA GLY A 273 -13.38 -11.76 -21.03
C GLY A 273 -14.65 -11.63 -21.89
N GLU A 274 -14.83 -10.49 -22.55
CA GLU A 274 -15.94 -10.26 -23.51
C GLU A 274 -15.82 -11.18 -24.73
N SER A 275 -14.62 -11.35 -25.28
CA SER A 275 -14.37 -12.21 -26.44
C SER A 275 -14.63 -13.68 -26.13
N LEU A 276 -14.35 -14.10 -24.89
CA LEU A 276 -14.62 -15.46 -24.40
C LEU A 276 -16.06 -15.67 -23.93
N GLY A 277 -16.87 -14.61 -23.88
CA GLY A 277 -18.25 -14.66 -23.42
C GLY A 277 -18.43 -14.89 -21.91
N VAL A 278 -17.38 -14.65 -21.11
CA VAL A 278 -17.41 -14.74 -19.64
C VAL A 278 -17.59 -13.39 -18.96
N THR A 279 -17.50 -12.31 -19.72
CA THR A 279 -17.75 -10.91 -19.28
C THR A 279 -18.83 -10.30 -20.16
N GLU A 280 -19.71 -9.51 -19.57
CA GLU A 280 -20.77 -8.81 -20.28
C GLU A 280 -20.18 -7.81 -21.30
N LYS A 281 -20.73 -7.77 -22.50
CA LYS A 281 -20.29 -6.85 -23.55
C LYS A 281 -20.44 -5.39 -23.12
N GLY A 282 -19.41 -4.60 -23.38
CA GLY A 282 -19.34 -3.18 -23.00
C GLY A 282 -18.68 -2.90 -21.67
N THR A 283 -18.33 -3.94 -20.90
CA THR A 283 -17.62 -3.81 -19.61
C THR A 283 -16.24 -3.18 -19.81
N ALA A 284 -15.44 -3.67 -20.77
CA ALA A 284 -14.12 -3.11 -21.07
C ALA A 284 -14.20 -1.63 -21.47
N ALA A 285 -15.17 -1.28 -22.31
CA ALA A 285 -15.40 0.11 -22.72
C ALA A 285 -15.83 1.00 -21.53
N ARG A 286 -16.56 0.44 -20.55
CA ARG A 286 -16.95 1.15 -19.33
C ARG A 286 -15.74 1.40 -18.44
N ILE A 287 -14.87 0.40 -18.22
CA ILE A 287 -13.62 0.52 -17.48
C ILE A 287 -12.70 1.57 -18.14
N ARG A 288 -12.54 1.50 -19.47
CA ARG A 288 -11.76 2.45 -20.26
C ARG A 288 -12.17 3.90 -20.00
N ARG A 289 -13.46 4.21 -20.09
CA ARG A 289 -13.98 5.56 -19.86
C ARG A 289 -13.67 6.06 -18.43
N VAL A 290 -13.77 5.20 -17.43
CA VAL A 290 -13.43 5.58 -16.05
C VAL A 290 -11.93 5.89 -15.94
N LEU A 291 -11.05 5.03 -16.44
CA LEU A 291 -9.59 5.28 -16.43
C LEU A 291 -9.24 6.60 -17.11
N GLU A 292 -9.79 6.85 -18.31
CA GLU A 292 -9.57 8.10 -19.07
C GLU A 292 -10.04 9.33 -18.29
N SER A 293 -11.16 9.25 -17.57
CA SER A 293 -11.67 10.37 -16.76
C SER A 293 -10.77 10.75 -15.60
N TYR A 294 -9.91 9.84 -15.15
CA TYR A 294 -8.85 10.07 -14.14
C TYR A 294 -7.47 10.30 -14.76
N GLY A 295 -7.38 10.55 -16.08
CA GLY A 295 -6.12 10.85 -16.77
C GLY A 295 -5.19 9.65 -16.93
N MET A 296 -5.71 8.42 -16.81
CA MET A 296 -4.92 7.20 -16.96
C MET A 296 -4.89 6.72 -18.41
N PRO A 297 -3.75 6.17 -18.89
CA PRO A 297 -3.68 5.54 -20.20
C PRO A 297 -4.51 4.25 -20.22
N THR A 298 -5.11 3.95 -21.38
CA THR A 298 -5.95 2.77 -21.56
C THR A 298 -5.47 1.85 -22.68
N GLU A 299 -4.38 2.22 -23.33
CA GLU A 299 -3.76 1.47 -24.43
C GLU A 299 -2.27 1.26 -24.14
N SER A 300 -1.77 0.11 -24.57
CA SER A 300 -0.34 -0.17 -24.55
C SER A 300 0.33 0.41 -25.79
N ALA A 301 1.54 0.95 -25.63
CA ALA A 301 2.40 1.29 -26.76
C ALA A 301 3.00 0.05 -27.45
N PHE A 302 2.83 -1.14 -26.88
CA PHE A 302 3.31 -2.42 -27.40
C PHE A 302 2.20 -3.16 -28.14
N ASP A 303 2.53 -3.64 -29.34
CA ASP A 303 1.70 -4.57 -30.07
C ASP A 303 1.97 -6.00 -29.53
N PHE A 304 0.93 -6.65 -29.04
CA PHE A 304 0.99 -8.03 -28.51
C PHE A 304 0.58 -9.06 -29.57
N ALA A 305 0.79 -8.76 -30.88
CA ALA A 305 0.48 -9.66 -31.98
C ALA A 305 1.39 -10.89 -32.02
#